data_49b19a2579395367665c77071b5dc4b8
#
_entry.id   49b19a2579395367665c77071b5dc4b8
#
_cell.length_a   1.000
_cell.length_b   1.000
_cell.length_c   1.000
_cell.angle_alpha   90.00
_cell.angle_beta   90.00
_cell.angle_gamma   90.00
#
_symmetry.space_group_name_H-M   'P 1'
#
loop_
_entity.id
_entity.type
_entity.pdbx_description
1 polymer ?
#
loop_
_entity_poly.entity_id
_entity_poly.type
_entity_poly.pdbx_seq_one_letter_code
_entity_poly.pdbx_strand_id
1 'polypeptide(L)'
;MEVHAHTHTARKKWTHYFWEFLMLFLAVACGFFAEYQLEHKIEKDRARQFLQSMLLDVRTNIKNLDSLISQDNIIIDNHTSLVNWLLQDSATINRAAFAQKMGAVWVRNFLVRKETYEQMKSSGSLRYVGNIEFLKKMMDYERITNFAQYRNQEFEKKYYTDLFIPALYKAYDLTCQLNLDTSNHSDPFKMQKIADHQDLLRGNDAVIFRNNMGAALNLRLERLKRSLDAFRDARKACVEMEKLIVKRQKK
;
A
#
# COMPACT_ATOMS: atom_id res chain seq x y z
N MET A 1 14.32 92.93 23.19
CA MET A 1 13.39 91.86 23.48
C MET A 1 12.64 91.56 22.18
N GLU A 2 13.06 90.55 21.45
CA GLU A 2 12.36 90.08 20.22
C GLU A 2 11.32 89.04 20.64
N VAL A 3 10.07 89.35 20.34
CA VAL A 3 8.93 88.49 20.56
C VAL A 3 8.80 87.67 19.29
N HIS A 4 9.20 86.37 19.34
CA HIS A 4 8.93 85.46 18.28
C HIS A 4 7.44 85.20 18.13
N ALA A 5 6.86 85.61 17.02
CA ALA A 5 5.51 85.31 16.64
C ALA A 5 5.34 83.79 16.43
N HIS A 6 4.58 83.11 17.25
CA HIS A 6 4.14 81.75 17.04
C HIS A 6 3.24 81.70 15.78
N THR A 7 3.74 81.08 14.71
CA THR A 7 2.94 80.76 13.54
C THR A 7 1.81 79.80 13.94
N HIS A 8 0.59 80.30 13.94
CA HIS A 8 -0.63 79.51 14.12
C HIS A 8 -0.69 78.49 12.96
N THR A 9 -0.44 77.22 13.25
CA THR A 9 -0.71 76.13 12.35
C THR A 9 -2.17 76.19 11.95
N ALA A 10 -2.40 76.37 10.62
CA ALA A 10 -3.74 76.44 10.07
C ALA A 10 -4.50 75.15 10.41
N ARG A 11 -5.70 75.32 11.03
CA ARG A 11 -6.60 74.22 11.39
C ARG A 11 -6.84 73.38 10.10
N LYS A 12 -6.26 72.14 10.02
CA LYS A 12 -6.48 71.22 8.92
C LYS A 12 -7.98 70.99 8.78
N LYS A 13 -8.51 71.18 7.56
CA LYS A 13 -9.92 70.94 7.25
C LYS A 13 -10.21 69.44 7.47
N TRP A 14 -11.39 69.09 7.98
CA TRP A 14 -11.84 67.71 8.24
C TRP A 14 -11.62 66.76 7.03
N THR A 15 -11.75 67.25 5.80
CA THR A 15 -11.45 66.55 4.55
C THR A 15 -10.01 66.05 4.47
N HIS A 16 -9.03 66.75 5.07
CA HIS A 16 -7.64 66.33 5.08
C HIS A 16 -7.44 65.08 5.96
N TYR A 17 -8.06 65.02 7.13
CA TYR A 17 -8.03 63.83 7.99
C TYR A 17 -8.74 62.65 7.37
N PHE A 18 -9.81 62.87 6.62
CA PHE A 18 -10.51 61.85 5.88
C PHE A 18 -9.60 61.25 4.79
N TRP A 19 -8.89 62.06 4.03
CA TRP A 19 -7.94 61.57 3.02
C TRP A 19 -6.73 60.86 3.63
N GLU A 20 -6.17 61.34 4.73
CA GLU A 20 -5.11 60.66 5.48
C GLU A 20 -5.57 59.29 5.97
N PHE A 21 -6.77 59.21 6.57
CA PHE A 21 -7.37 57.93 6.98
C PHE A 21 -7.59 57.00 5.78
N LEU A 22 -8.17 57.50 4.69
CA LEU A 22 -8.44 56.70 3.51
C LEU A 22 -7.16 56.12 2.89
N MET A 23 -6.10 56.93 2.82
CA MET A 23 -4.81 56.45 2.30
C MET A 23 -4.18 55.37 3.18
N LEU A 24 -4.22 55.54 4.50
CA LEU A 24 -3.76 54.52 5.45
C LEU A 24 -4.61 53.26 5.35
N PHE A 25 -5.92 53.38 5.31
CA PHE A 25 -6.84 52.26 5.14
C PHE A 25 -6.56 51.50 3.84
N LEU A 26 -6.42 52.19 2.72
CA LEU A 26 -6.11 51.59 1.43
C LEU A 26 -4.75 50.89 1.44
N ALA A 27 -3.72 51.48 2.04
CA ALA A 27 -2.40 50.87 2.15
C ALA A 27 -2.46 49.54 2.89
N VAL A 28 -3.15 49.52 4.03
CA VAL A 28 -3.35 48.29 4.83
C VAL A 28 -4.21 47.27 4.07
N ALA A 29 -5.32 47.69 3.46
CA ALA A 29 -6.18 46.81 2.67
C ALA A 29 -5.44 46.20 1.47
N CYS A 30 -4.64 47.00 0.76
CA CYS A 30 -3.80 46.50 -0.34
C CYS A 30 -2.74 45.49 0.15
N GLY A 31 -2.15 45.74 1.33
CA GLY A 31 -1.21 44.82 1.96
C GLY A 31 -1.85 43.46 2.25
N PHE A 32 -2.98 43.42 2.91
CA PHE A 32 -3.74 42.19 3.18
C PHE A 32 -4.17 41.49 1.89
N PHE A 33 -4.61 42.25 0.90
CA PHE A 33 -5.01 41.65 -0.39
C PHE A 33 -3.82 41.03 -1.12
N ALA A 34 -2.66 41.66 -1.12
CA ALA A 34 -1.44 41.13 -1.72
C ALA A 34 -0.97 39.85 -0.99
N GLU A 35 -0.97 39.88 0.35
CA GLU A 35 -0.64 38.73 1.19
C GLU A 35 -1.59 37.55 0.92
N TYR A 36 -2.89 37.78 0.90
CA TYR A 36 -3.90 36.76 0.59
C TYR A 36 -3.68 36.13 -0.81
N GLN A 37 -3.38 36.93 -1.83
CA GLN A 37 -3.10 36.43 -3.17
C GLN A 37 -1.81 35.60 -3.22
N LEU A 38 -0.77 36.05 -2.51
CA LEU A 38 0.51 35.35 -2.42
C LEU A 38 0.35 34.00 -1.72
N GLU A 39 -0.32 33.97 -0.56
CA GLU A 39 -0.60 32.74 0.17
C GLU A 39 -1.38 31.74 -0.69
N HIS A 40 -2.42 32.22 -1.38
CA HIS A 40 -3.23 31.36 -2.24
C HIS A 40 -2.42 30.76 -3.42
N LYS A 41 -1.46 31.51 -3.98
CA LYS A 41 -0.54 31.04 -5.00
C LYS A 41 0.41 29.98 -4.44
N ILE A 42 1.02 30.23 -3.28
CA ILE A 42 1.93 29.28 -2.62
C ILE A 42 1.23 27.94 -2.35
N GLU A 43 0.00 27.99 -1.83
CA GLU A 43 -0.77 26.78 -1.54
C GLU A 43 -1.14 25.98 -2.82
N LYS A 44 -1.45 26.66 -3.91
CA LYS A 44 -1.67 26.01 -5.21
C LYS A 44 -0.40 25.36 -5.76
N ASP A 45 0.74 26.03 -5.65
CA ASP A 45 2.01 25.47 -6.12
C ASP A 45 2.44 24.27 -5.26
N ARG A 46 2.25 24.33 -3.95
CA ARG A 46 2.43 23.20 -3.02
C ARG A 46 1.52 22.02 -3.39
N ALA A 47 0.25 22.28 -3.66
CA ALA A 47 -0.68 21.24 -4.09
C ALA A 47 -0.26 20.55 -5.40
N ARG A 48 0.31 21.30 -6.36
CA ARG A 48 0.88 20.71 -7.59
C ARG A 48 2.07 19.81 -7.30
N GLN A 49 2.97 20.21 -6.42
CA GLN A 49 4.13 19.39 -6.01
C GLN A 49 3.65 18.08 -5.33
N PHE A 50 2.66 18.16 -4.46
CA PHE A 50 2.06 16.98 -3.85
C PHE A 50 1.43 16.04 -4.87
N LEU A 51 0.75 16.56 -5.90
CA LEU A 51 0.21 15.70 -6.97
C LEU A 51 1.30 14.99 -7.75
N GLN A 52 2.46 15.62 -7.97
CA GLN A 52 3.61 14.98 -8.63
C GLN A 52 4.17 13.86 -7.76
N SER A 53 4.36 14.10 -6.47
CA SER A 53 4.83 13.09 -5.52
C SER A 53 3.83 11.94 -5.38
N MET A 54 2.54 12.24 -5.29
CA MET A 54 1.48 11.23 -5.25
C MET A 54 1.45 10.37 -6.52
N LEU A 55 1.74 10.93 -7.68
CA LEU A 55 1.85 10.17 -8.91
C LEU A 55 2.96 9.11 -8.84
N LEU A 56 4.09 9.44 -8.22
CA LEU A 56 5.20 8.49 -8.00
C LEU A 56 4.78 7.38 -7.01
N ASP A 57 4.09 7.72 -5.92
CA ASP A 57 3.58 6.75 -4.97
C ASP A 57 2.60 5.78 -5.65
N VAL A 58 1.65 6.30 -6.43
CA VAL A 58 0.66 5.49 -7.17
C VAL A 58 1.35 4.55 -8.17
N ARG A 59 2.35 5.02 -8.91
CA ARG A 59 3.12 4.19 -9.86
C ARG A 59 3.92 3.10 -9.15
N THR A 60 4.47 3.40 -8.00
CA THR A 60 5.17 2.42 -7.17
C THR A 60 4.20 1.35 -6.68
N ASN A 61 3.00 1.75 -6.23
CA ASN A 61 1.96 0.81 -5.83
C ASN A 61 1.52 -0.10 -6.99
N ILE A 62 1.39 0.43 -8.21
CA ILE A 62 1.09 -0.39 -9.40
C ILE A 62 2.16 -1.46 -9.61
N LYS A 63 3.44 -1.09 -9.62
CA LYS A 63 4.55 -2.05 -9.81
C LYS A 63 4.56 -3.14 -8.73
N ASN A 64 4.36 -2.75 -7.47
CA ASN A 64 4.33 -3.69 -6.36
C ASN A 64 3.15 -4.66 -6.50
N LEU A 65 1.97 -4.16 -6.86
CA LEU A 65 0.77 -4.98 -7.08
C LEU A 65 0.94 -5.92 -8.27
N ASP A 66 1.53 -5.47 -9.38
CA ASP A 66 1.82 -6.33 -10.54
C ASP A 66 2.73 -7.50 -10.16
N SER A 67 3.78 -7.23 -9.39
CA SER A 67 4.69 -8.27 -8.89
C SER A 67 3.97 -9.26 -7.97
N LEU A 68 3.15 -8.78 -7.03
CA LEU A 68 2.39 -9.62 -6.10
C LEU A 68 1.37 -10.48 -6.83
N ILE A 69 0.59 -9.89 -7.75
CA ILE A 69 -0.41 -10.61 -8.55
C ILE A 69 0.23 -11.73 -9.37
N SER A 70 1.38 -11.46 -10.01
CA SER A 70 2.10 -12.47 -10.78
C SER A 70 2.55 -13.64 -9.92
N GLN A 71 3.11 -13.35 -8.76
CA GLN A 71 3.64 -14.36 -7.86
C GLN A 71 2.54 -15.17 -7.15
N ASP A 72 1.47 -14.51 -6.72
CA ASP A 72 0.34 -15.21 -6.11
C ASP A 72 -0.33 -16.16 -7.09
N ASN A 73 -0.40 -15.82 -8.38
CA ASN A 73 -0.88 -16.75 -9.41
C ASN A 73 -0.01 -18.01 -9.47
N ILE A 74 1.33 -17.87 -9.47
CA ILE A 74 2.26 -19.03 -9.47
C ILE A 74 2.06 -19.90 -8.22
N ILE A 75 1.92 -19.27 -7.04
CA ILE A 75 1.69 -19.99 -5.79
C ILE A 75 0.34 -20.72 -5.83
N ILE A 76 -0.71 -20.10 -6.34
CA ILE A 76 -2.04 -20.69 -6.46
C ILE A 76 -2.00 -21.91 -7.39
N ASP A 77 -1.33 -21.81 -8.54
CA ASP A 77 -1.21 -22.92 -9.49
C ASP A 77 -0.43 -24.09 -8.88
N ASN A 78 0.69 -23.81 -8.21
CA ASN A 78 1.50 -24.82 -7.54
C ASN A 78 0.72 -25.51 -6.40
N HIS A 79 0.02 -24.74 -5.56
CA HIS A 79 -0.74 -25.32 -4.46
C HIS A 79 -1.98 -26.08 -4.95
N THR A 80 -2.62 -25.62 -6.02
CA THR A 80 -3.74 -26.35 -6.66
C THR A 80 -3.25 -27.70 -7.19
N SER A 81 -2.12 -27.72 -7.88
CA SER A 81 -1.51 -28.96 -8.37
C SER A 81 -1.15 -29.91 -7.23
N LEU A 82 -0.66 -29.35 -6.10
CA LEU A 82 -0.30 -30.13 -4.93
C LEU A 82 -1.53 -30.72 -4.21
N VAL A 83 -2.63 -29.96 -4.09
CA VAL A 83 -3.89 -30.47 -3.58
C VAL A 83 -4.41 -31.62 -4.45
N ASN A 84 -4.41 -31.45 -5.77
CA ASN A 84 -4.83 -32.51 -6.69
C ASN A 84 -3.95 -33.77 -6.57
N TRP A 85 -2.64 -33.59 -6.37
CA TRP A 85 -1.74 -34.72 -6.11
C TRP A 85 -2.05 -35.44 -4.79
N LEU A 86 -2.38 -34.70 -3.71
CA LEU A 86 -2.80 -35.28 -2.43
C LEU A 86 -4.12 -36.03 -2.52
N LEU A 87 -5.01 -35.65 -3.44
CA LEU A 87 -6.30 -36.33 -3.64
C LEU A 87 -6.20 -37.64 -4.41
N GLN A 88 -5.03 -37.95 -5.01
CA GLN A 88 -4.83 -39.23 -5.67
C GLN A 88 -4.79 -40.35 -4.62
N ASP A 89 -5.61 -41.38 -4.82
CA ASP A 89 -5.72 -42.51 -3.90
C ASP A 89 -4.48 -43.40 -3.98
N SER A 90 -3.51 -43.12 -3.16
CA SER A 90 -2.27 -43.87 -3.00
C SER A 90 -2.15 -44.35 -1.56
N ALA A 91 -1.90 -45.63 -1.37
CA ALA A 91 -1.66 -46.23 -0.06
C ALA A 91 -0.40 -45.65 0.63
N THR A 92 0.42 -44.90 -0.11
CA THR A 92 1.68 -44.36 0.37
C THR A 92 1.82 -42.89 -0.01
N ILE A 93 2.44 -42.09 0.87
CA ILE A 93 2.86 -40.71 0.58
C ILE A 93 4.36 -40.60 0.85
N ASN A 94 5.08 -40.08 -0.12
CA ASN A 94 6.47 -39.67 0.04
C ASN A 94 6.49 -38.20 0.50
N ARG A 95 6.83 -37.93 1.77
CA ARG A 95 6.89 -36.58 2.34
C ARG A 95 7.98 -35.73 1.69
N ALA A 96 9.10 -36.32 1.27
CA ALA A 96 10.15 -35.62 0.56
C ALA A 96 9.66 -35.13 -0.82
N ALA A 97 8.93 -35.97 -1.56
CA ALA A 97 8.31 -35.59 -2.83
C ALA A 97 7.23 -34.49 -2.63
N PHE A 98 6.46 -34.56 -1.54
CA PHE A 98 5.52 -33.52 -1.16
C PHE A 98 6.24 -32.18 -0.94
N ALA A 99 7.30 -32.18 -0.13
CA ALA A 99 8.09 -30.99 0.18
C ALA A 99 8.69 -30.35 -1.08
N GLN A 100 9.21 -31.17 -1.99
CA GLN A 100 9.75 -30.71 -3.28
C GLN A 100 8.67 -30.08 -4.17
N LYS A 101 7.46 -30.65 -4.19
CA LYS A 101 6.30 -30.14 -4.96
C LYS A 101 5.70 -28.87 -4.34
N MET A 102 5.87 -28.65 -3.05
CA MET A 102 5.30 -27.49 -2.36
C MET A 102 5.86 -26.17 -2.92
N GLY A 103 7.13 -26.13 -3.31
CA GLY A 103 7.76 -24.94 -3.88
C GLY A 103 7.76 -23.75 -2.92
N ALA A 104 7.67 -22.55 -3.46
CA ALA A 104 7.65 -21.32 -2.67
C ALA A 104 6.36 -21.21 -1.84
N VAL A 105 6.54 -21.11 -0.52
CA VAL A 105 5.41 -21.03 0.46
C VAL A 105 5.23 -19.65 1.07
N TRP A 106 6.01 -18.66 0.63
CA TRP A 106 6.08 -17.34 1.23
C TRP A 106 4.79 -16.54 1.11
N VAL A 107 4.53 -15.73 2.14
CA VAL A 107 3.57 -14.63 2.07
C VAL A 107 4.36 -13.34 1.88
N ARG A 108 4.04 -12.60 0.86
CA ARG A 108 4.61 -11.30 0.62
C ARG A 108 3.74 -10.21 1.21
N ASN A 109 4.39 -9.20 1.78
CA ASN A 109 3.67 -8.08 2.36
C ASN A 109 3.37 -7.04 1.27
N PHE A 110 2.12 -6.66 1.15
CA PHE A 110 1.71 -5.46 0.44
C PHE A 110 1.74 -4.28 1.41
N LEU A 111 2.64 -3.33 1.15
CA LEU A 111 2.72 -2.06 1.87
C LEU A 111 2.36 -0.94 0.90
N VAL A 112 1.26 -0.27 1.17
CA VAL A 112 0.78 0.87 0.37
C VAL A 112 1.70 2.06 0.60
N ARG A 113 2.22 2.62 -0.49
CA ARG A 113 2.83 3.95 -0.49
C ARG A 113 1.72 4.99 -0.43
N LYS A 114 1.59 5.69 0.68
CA LYS A 114 0.55 6.68 0.95
C LYS A 114 1.06 7.93 1.66
N GLU A 115 2.36 8.03 1.82
CA GLU A 115 3.01 9.08 2.61
C GLU A 115 2.63 10.47 2.09
N THR A 116 2.61 10.64 0.76
CA THR A 116 2.21 11.92 0.13
C THR A 116 0.75 12.26 0.40
N TYR A 117 -0.16 11.27 0.31
CA TYR A 117 -1.58 11.48 0.60
C TYR A 117 -1.80 11.88 2.06
N GLU A 118 -1.17 11.19 3.00
CA GLU A 118 -1.27 11.50 4.43
C GLU A 118 -0.70 12.90 4.74
N GLN A 119 0.39 13.29 4.08
CA GLN A 119 0.95 14.62 4.21
C GLN A 119 0.00 15.71 3.67
N MET A 120 -0.65 15.48 2.51
CA MET A 120 -1.66 16.40 1.98
C MET A 120 -2.86 16.54 2.94
N LYS A 121 -3.27 15.44 3.54
CA LYS A 121 -4.38 15.40 4.49
C LYS A 121 -4.04 16.18 5.77
N SER A 122 -2.87 15.93 6.37
CA SER A 122 -2.44 16.59 7.61
C SER A 122 -2.15 18.08 7.42
N SER A 123 -1.62 18.49 6.27
CA SER A 123 -1.35 19.91 5.97
C SER A 123 -2.57 20.69 5.52
N GLY A 124 -3.73 20.04 5.31
CA GLY A 124 -4.92 20.68 4.74
C GLY A 124 -4.81 21.04 3.25
N SER A 125 -3.72 20.64 2.58
CA SER A 125 -3.48 20.96 1.17
C SER A 125 -4.45 20.26 0.21
N LEU A 126 -5.20 19.26 0.68
CA LEU A 126 -6.23 18.57 -0.11
C LEU A 126 -7.27 19.54 -0.70
N ARG A 127 -7.61 20.63 0.01
CA ARG A 127 -8.58 21.65 -0.45
C ARG A 127 -8.17 22.36 -1.74
N TYR A 128 -6.86 22.39 -2.05
CA TYR A 128 -6.31 23.03 -3.24
C TYR A 128 -6.04 22.09 -4.40
N VAL A 129 -6.09 20.76 -4.14
CA VAL A 129 -5.70 19.74 -5.12
C VAL A 129 -6.77 19.52 -6.19
N GLY A 130 -8.04 19.66 -5.85
CA GLY A 130 -9.10 19.33 -6.79
C GLY A 130 -10.50 19.77 -6.39
N ASN A 131 -11.44 19.46 -7.29
CA ASN A 131 -12.85 19.56 -6.98
C ASN A 131 -13.30 18.38 -6.09
N ILE A 132 -14.52 18.44 -5.59
CA ILE A 132 -15.09 17.42 -4.70
C ILE A 132 -15.12 16.01 -5.32
N GLU A 133 -15.30 15.92 -6.63
CA GLU A 133 -15.31 14.64 -7.35
C GLU A 133 -13.92 13.99 -7.34
N PHE A 134 -12.88 14.77 -7.60
CA PHE A 134 -11.50 14.29 -7.53
C PHE A 134 -11.14 13.83 -6.11
N LEU A 135 -11.53 14.59 -5.08
CA LEU A 135 -11.32 14.22 -3.69
C LEU A 135 -12.01 12.92 -3.32
N LYS A 136 -13.26 12.70 -3.77
CA LYS A 136 -13.96 11.42 -3.58
C LYS A 136 -13.19 10.26 -4.19
N LYS A 137 -12.66 10.42 -5.41
CA LYS A 137 -11.83 9.40 -6.06
C LYS A 137 -10.53 9.11 -5.31
N MET A 138 -9.89 10.13 -4.73
CA MET A 138 -8.73 9.94 -3.87
C MET A 138 -9.07 9.15 -2.60
N MET A 139 -10.20 9.44 -1.97
CA MET A 139 -10.68 8.70 -0.78
C MET A 139 -11.03 7.25 -1.13
N ASP A 140 -11.65 7.00 -2.28
CA ASP A 140 -11.91 5.64 -2.77
C ASP A 140 -10.62 4.86 -3.04
N TYR A 141 -9.64 5.50 -3.68
CA TYR A 141 -8.30 4.94 -3.88
C TYR A 141 -7.66 4.54 -2.55
N GLU A 142 -7.64 5.45 -1.56
CA GLU A 142 -7.11 5.17 -0.22
C GLU A 142 -7.82 3.98 0.43
N ARG A 143 -9.15 3.98 0.43
CA ARG A 143 -9.96 2.93 1.04
C ARG A 143 -9.67 1.56 0.41
N ILE A 144 -9.61 1.47 -0.93
CA ILE A 144 -9.41 0.22 -1.66
C ILE A 144 -7.99 -0.31 -1.43
N THR A 145 -6.98 0.56 -1.49
CA THR A 145 -5.57 0.15 -1.28
C THR A 145 -5.30 -0.25 0.17
N ASN A 146 -5.85 0.48 1.15
CA ASN A 146 -5.77 0.10 2.56
C ASN A 146 -6.49 -1.22 2.84
N PHE A 147 -7.63 -1.48 2.20
CA PHE A 147 -8.34 -2.75 2.32
C PHE A 147 -7.49 -3.92 1.77
N ALA A 148 -6.85 -3.75 0.63
CA ALA A 148 -5.95 -4.77 0.08
C ALA A 148 -4.76 -5.06 1.01
N GLN A 149 -4.15 -4.04 1.59
CA GLN A 149 -3.10 -4.18 2.60
C GLN A 149 -3.60 -4.92 3.84
N TYR A 150 -4.76 -4.53 4.38
CA TYR A 150 -5.39 -5.16 5.53
C TYR A 150 -5.68 -6.66 5.27
N ARG A 151 -6.26 -6.99 4.11
CA ARG A 151 -6.52 -8.38 3.70
C ARG A 151 -5.25 -9.21 3.67
N ASN A 152 -4.18 -8.67 3.12
CA ASN A 152 -2.90 -9.37 3.06
C ASN A 152 -2.26 -9.57 4.44
N GLN A 153 -2.24 -8.54 5.28
CA GLN A 153 -1.55 -8.60 6.57
C GLN A 153 -2.35 -9.37 7.64
N GLU A 154 -3.63 -9.06 7.79
CA GLU A 154 -4.44 -9.59 8.89
C GLU A 154 -5.07 -10.94 8.58
N PHE A 155 -5.35 -11.25 7.31
CA PHE A 155 -5.98 -12.52 6.97
C PHE A 155 -5.02 -13.54 6.37
N GLU A 156 -4.25 -13.15 5.35
CA GLU A 156 -3.35 -14.07 4.67
C GLU A 156 -2.11 -14.36 5.52
N LYS A 157 -1.36 -13.31 5.92
CA LYS A 157 -0.14 -13.47 6.69
C LYS A 157 -0.40 -14.12 8.05
N LYS A 158 -1.43 -13.68 8.75
CA LYS A 158 -1.78 -14.25 10.05
C LYS A 158 -2.18 -15.72 9.93
N TYR A 159 -3.00 -16.08 8.93
CA TYR A 159 -3.31 -17.47 8.66
C TYR A 159 -2.04 -18.28 8.35
N TYR A 160 -1.15 -17.73 7.54
CA TYR A 160 0.09 -18.38 7.19
C TYR A 160 0.96 -18.67 8.42
N THR A 161 1.16 -17.68 9.30
CA THR A 161 2.02 -17.82 10.47
C THR A 161 1.38 -18.70 11.57
N ASP A 162 0.10 -18.53 11.80
CA ASP A 162 -0.56 -19.10 12.99
C ASP A 162 -1.13 -20.51 12.73
N LEU A 163 -1.44 -20.84 11.48
CA LEU A 163 -2.09 -22.09 11.14
C LEU A 163 -1.35 -22.91 10.10
N PHE A 164 -0.94 -22.30 8.99
CA PHE A 164 -0.33 -23.04 7.88
C PHE A 164 1.09 -23.52 8.22
N ILE A 165 1.94 -22.65 8.73
CA ILE A 165 3.31 -23.02 9.11
C ILE A 165 3.34 -24.06 10.23
N PRO A 166 2.58 -23.96 11.33
CA PRO A 166 2.51 -25.01 12.33
C PRO A 166 2.00 -26.37 11.78
N ALA A 167 1.03 -26.36 10.87
CA ALA A 167 0.59 -27.58 10.20
C ALA A 167 1.70 -28.20 9.33
N LEU A 168 2.44 -27.34 8.64
CA LEU A 168 3.57 -27.73 7.83
C LEU A 168 4.69 -28.37 8.68
N TYR A 169 5.08 -27.75 9.79
CA TYR A 169 6.08 -28.31 10.70
C TYR A 169 5.71 -29.67 11.30
N LYS A 170 4.43 -29.88 11.58
CA LYS A 170 3.94 -31.20 12.04
C LYS A 170 4.03 -32.27 10.95
N ALA A 171 3.99 -31.85 9.69
CA ALA A 171 4.07 -32.75 8.54
C ALA A 171 5.52 -33.12 8.14
N TYR A 172 6.50 -32.31 8.55
CA TYR A 172 7.92 -32.57 8.29
C TYR A 172 8.58 -33.29 9.44
N ASP A 173 9.38 -34.32 9.12
CA ASP A 173 10.32 -34.88 10.07
C ASP A 173 11.54 -33.96 10.24
N LEU A 174 12.14 -33.97 11.46
CA LEU A 174 13.35 -33.22 11.79
C LEU A 174 14.51 -33.50 10.83
N THR A 175 14.60 -34.72 10.30
CA THR A 175 15.60 -35.10 9.29
C THR A 175 15.43 -34.37 7.96
N CYS A 176 14.21 -34.04 7.57
CA CYS A 176 13.95 -33.21 6.39
C CYS A 176 14.37 -31.74 6.60
N GLN A 177 14.33 -31.23 7.83
CA GLN A 177 14.72 -29.85 8.15
C GLN A 177 16.24 -29.65 8.15
N LEU A 178 17.01 -30.68 8.54
CA LEU A 178 18.47 -30.60 8.59
C LEU A 178 19.14 -30.58 7.20
N ASN A 179 18.41 -30.90 6.15
CA ASN A 179 18.89 -30.88 4.76
C ASN A 179 18.50 -29.61 3.99
N LEU A 180 17.99 -28.60 4.68
CA LEU A 180 17.70 -27.30 4.08
C LEU A 180 19.03 -26.58 3.77
N ASP A 181 19.28 -26.34 2.50
CA ASP A 181 20.39 -25.48 2.09
C ASP A 181 20.05 -24.02 2.40
N THR A 182 20.55 -23.53 3.52
CA THR A 182 20.39 -22.14 3.97
C THR A 182 21.39 -21.18 3.31
N SER A 183 22.27 -21.66 2.45
CA SER A 183 23.34 -20.86 1.80
C SER A 183 22.79 -19.92 0.73
N ASN A 184 21.57 -20.15 0.23
CA ASN A 184 20.94 -19.34 -0.80
C ASN A 184 19.84 -18.45 -0.20
N HIS A 185 20.20 -17.21 0.17
CA HIS A 185 19.28 -16.23 0.74
C HIS A 185 18.08 -15.85 -0.15
N SER A 186 18.14 -16.16 -1.44
CA SER A 186 17.04 -15.88 -2.39
C SER A 186 15.96 -16.97 -2.40
N ASP A 187 16.27 -18.18 -1.95
CA ASP A 187 15.33 -19.29 -1.84
C ASP A 187 15.77 -20.27 -0.71
N PRO A 188 15.47 -19.93 0.56
CA PRO A 188 15.86 -20.76 1.70
C PRO A 188 15.18 -22.12 1.76
N PHE A 189 14.28 -22.44 0.81
CA PHE A 189 13.65 -23.75 0.65
C PHE A 189 14.05 -24.46 -0.65
N LYS A 190 15.21 -24.16 -1.22
CA LYS A 190 15.81 -25.05 -2.21
C LYS A 190 16.21 -26.36 -1.53
N MET A 191 15.26 -27.26 -1.47
CA MET A 191 15.41 -28.62 -0.97
C MET A 191 16.19 -29.48 -1.98
N GLN A 192 17.48 -29.24 -2.15
CA GLN A 192 18.28 -29.90 -3.18
C GLN A 192 18.68 -31.33 -2.81
N LYS A 193 18.48 -31.80 -1.59
CA LYS A 193 18.90 -33.13 -1.12
C LYS A 193 17.80 -34.06 -0.58
N ILE A 194 16.54 -33.66 -0.64
CA ILE A 194 15.43 -34.50 -0.12
C ILE A 194 15.08 -35.64 -1.07
N ALA A 195 15.51 -35.57 -2.34
CA ALA A 195 15.20 -36.58 -3.34
C ALA A 195 15.74 -37.99 -2.99
N ASP A 196 16.79 -38.07 -2.19
CA ASP A 196 17.44 -39.36 -1.86
C ASP A 196 16.87 -40.01 -0.58
N HIS A 197 16.02 -39.30 0.20
CA HIS A 197 15.43 -39.84 1.42
C HIS A 197 13.99 -40.27 1.15
N GLN A 198 13.75 -41.59 1.14
CA GLN A 198 12.41 -42.14 1.03
C GLN A 198 11.70 -42.10 2.38
N ASP A 199 11.13 -40.96 2.71
CA ASP A 199 10.25 -40.78 3.88
C ASP A 199 8.81 -41.12 3.49
N LEU A 200 8.52 -42.45 3.57
CA LEU A 200 7.23 -43.01 3.15
C LEU A 200 6.28 -43.19 4.32
N LEU A 201 5.18 -42.46 4.29
CA LEU A 201 4.01 -42.72 5.12
C LEU A 201 3.14 -43.79 4.44
N ARG A 202 2.60 -44.72 5.22
CA ARG A 202 1.74 -45.81 4.76
C ARG A 202 0.46 -45.93 5.55
N GLY A 203 -0.58 -46.48 4.94
CA GLY A 203 -1.84 -46.80 5.65
C GLY A 203 -2.47 -45.56 6.30
N ASN A 204 -2.83 -45.69 7.56
CA ASN A 204 -3.53 -44.64 8.29
C ASN A 204 -2.73 -43.32 8.41
N ASP A 205 -1.41 -43.40 8.58
CA ASP A 205 -0.55 -42.21 8.67
C ASP A 205 -0.55 -41.41 7.36
N ALA A 206 -0.57 -42.09 6.20
CA ALA A 206 -0.71 -41.45 4.90
C ALA A 206 -2.08 -40.76 4.76
N VAL A 207 -3.15 -41.35 5.24
CA VAL A 207 -4.50 -40.76 5.24
C VAL A 207 -4.55 -39.51 6.13
N ILE A 208 -4.02 -39.60 7.36
CA ILE A 208 -3.97 -38.46 8.30
C ILE A 208 -3.17 -37.30 7.70
N PHE A 209 -2.01 -37.58 7.11
CA PHE A 209 -1.18 -36.58 6.46
C PHE A 209 -1.94 -35.88 5.32
N ARG A 210 -2.57 -36.66 4.41
CA ARG A 210 -3.36 -36.10 3.30
C ARG A 210 -4.46 -35.18 3.78
N ASN A 211 -5.25 -35.63 4.77
CA ASN A 211 -6.36 -34.85 5.29
C ASN A 211 -5.88 -33.54 5.91
N ASN A 212 -4.83 -33.57 6.74
CA ASN A 212 -4.32 -32.40 7.43
C ASN A 212 -3.69 -31.39 6.46
N MET A 213 -2.83 -31.87 5.56
CA MET A 213 -2.16 -31.00 4.60
C MET A 213 -3.11 -30.53 3.50
N GLY A 214 -4.01 -31.38 3.02
CA GLY A 214 -5.04 -31.01 2.06
C GLY A 214 -5.96 -29.92 2.61
N ALA A 215 -6.40 -30.05 3.84
CA ALA A 215 -7.22 -29.02 4.50
C ALA A 215 -6.45 -27.71 4.67
N ALA A 216 -5.20 -27.76 5.14
CA ALA A 216 -4.37 -26.56 5.32
C ALA A 216 -4.09 -25.83 3.98
N LEU A 217 -3.78 -26.61 2.92
CA LEU A 217 -3.55 -26.06 1.59
C LEU A 217 -4.82 -25.46 0.97
N ASN A 218 -5.96 -26.15 1.07
CA ASN A 218 -7.23 -25.61 0.55
C ASN A 218 -7.62 -24.29 1.23
N LEU A 219 -7.45 -24.22 2.55
CA LEU A 219 -7.75 -23.00 3.29
C LEU A 219 -6.78 -21.87 2.92
N ARG A 220 -5.51 -22.19 2.68
CA ARG A 220 -4.53 -21.25 2.16
C ARG A 220 -4.89 -20.75 0.76
N LEU A 221 -5.27 -21.65 -0.15
CA LEU A 221 -5.71 -21.30 -1.50
C LEU A 221 -6.89 -20.33 -1.48
N GLU A 222 -7.86 -20.56 -0.61
CA GLU A 222 -9.00 -19.63 -0.45
C GLU A 222 -8.54 -18.23 0.00
N ARG A 223 -7.61 -18.16 0.96
CA ARG A 223 -7.06 -16.88 1.45
C ARG A 223 -6.27 -16.16 0.37
N LEU A 224 -5.38 -16.85 -0.33
CA LEU A 224 -4.61 -16.32 -1.45
C LEU A 224 -5.51 -15.78 -2.57
N LYS A 225 -6.53 -16.52 -2.99
CA LYS A 225 -7.48 -16.05 -4.01
C LYS A 225 -8.19 -14.77 -3.60
N ARG A 226 -8.64 -14.67 -2.35
CA ARG A 226 -9.28 -13.45 -1.82
C ARG A 226 -8.31 -12.27 -1.73
N SER A 227 -7.04 -12.50 -1.37
CA SER A 227 -6.00 -11.46 -1.39
C SER A 227 -5.70 -11.02 -2.82
N LEU A 228 -5.61 -11.96 -3.74
CA LEU A 228 -5.38 -11.69 -5.16
C LEU A 228 -6.49 -10.82 -5.77
N ASP A 229 -7.74 -11.08 -5.44
CA ASP A 229 -8.87 -10.24 -5.89
C ASP A 229 -8.76 -8.83 -5.32
N ALA A 230 -8.43 -8.69 -4.04
CA ALA A 230 -8.20 -7.38 -3.43
C ALA A 230 -7.01 -6.63 -4.05
N PHE A 231 -5.94 -7.33 -4.44
CA PHE A 231 -4.81 -6.74 -5.16
C PHE A 231 -5.19 -6.27 -6.57
N ARG A 232 -6.02 -7.03 -7.28
CA ARG A 232 -6.54 -6.63 -8.60
C ARG A 232 -7.40 -5.37 -8.52
N ASP A 233 -8.27 -5.30 -7.51
CA ASP A 233 -9.10 -4.11 -7.26
C ASP A 233 -8.24 -2.90 -6.88
N ALA A 234 -7.25 -3.07 -6.01
CA ALA A 234 -6.31 -2.02 -5.64
C ALA A 234 -5.50 -1.53 -6.85
N ARG A 235 -5.02 -2.46 -7.69
CA ARG A 235 -4.33 -2.11 -8.94
C ARG A 235 -5.19 -1.28 -9.88
N LYS A 236 -6.45 -1.67 -10.06
CA LYS A 236 -7.43 -0.92 -10.86
C LYS A 236 -7.62 0.49 -10.31
N ALA A 237 -7.79 0.63 -9.00
CA ALA A 237 -7.91 1.93 -8.33
C ALA A 237 -6.65 2.79 -8.52
N CYS A 238 -5.45 2.19 -8.43
CA CYS A 238 -4.19 2.88 -8.71
C CYS A 238 -4.12 3.41 -10.14
N VAL A 239 -4.47 2.59 -11.15
CA VAL A 239 -4.45 2.98 -12.56
C VAL A 239 -5.47 4.09 -12.85
N GLU A 240 -6.65 4.04 -12.25
CA GLU A 240 -7.65 5.11 -12.37
C GLU A 240 -7.13 6.41 -11.75
N MET A 241 -6.52 6.35 -10.57
CA MET A 241 -5.93 7.51 -9.89
C MET A 241 -4.78 8.11 -10.70
N GLU A 242 -3.88 7.30 -11.25
CA GLU A 242 -2.81 7.77 -12.14
C GLU A 242 -3.37 8.60 -13.31
N LYS A 243 -4.38 8.07 -14.01
CA LYS A 243 -5.03 8.77 -15.13
C LYS A 243 -5.64 10.11 -14.71
N LEU A 244 -6.27 10.15 -13.54
CA LEU A 244 -6.88 11.37 -13.00
C LEU A 244 -5.83 12.43 -12.66
N ILE A 245 -4.72 12.03 -12.01
CA ILE A 245 -3.62 12.94 -11.67
C ILE A 245 -2.99 13.50 -12.94
N VAL A 246 -2.65 12.64 -13.90
CA VAL A 246 -2.02 13.06 -15.18
C VAL A 246 -2.95 14.02 -15.96
N LYS A 247 -4.25 13.75 -16.02
CA LYS A 247 -5.22 14.65 -16.66
C LYS A 247 -5.27 16.02 -15.99
N ARG A 248 -5.09 16.05 -14.66
CA ARG A 248 -5.14 17.28 -13.90
C ARG A 248 -3.87 18.12 -14.01
N GLN A 249 -2.71 17.51 -14.15
CA GLN A 249 -1.43 18.21 -14.38
C GLN A 249 -1.34 18.93 -15.73
N LYS A 250 -2.18 18.53 -16.68
CA LYS A 250 -2.26 19.15 -18.01
C LYS A 250 -3.19 20.39 -18.08
N LYS A 251 -3.90 20.68 -17.00
CA LYS A 251 -4.79 21.84 -16.85
C LYS A 251 -4.18 22.94 -15.99
#